data_7bb43fe9f2e97673b3834b73e39b6d25
#
_entry.id   7bb43fe9f2e97673b3834b73e39b6d25
#
_cell.length_a   1.000
_cell.length_b   1.000
_cell.length_c   1.000
_cell.angle_alpha   90.00
_cell.angle_beta   90.00
_cell.angle_gamma   90.00
#
_symmetry.space_group_name_H-M   'P 1'
#
loop_
_entity.id
_entity.type
_entity.pdbx_description
1 polymer ?
#
loop_
_entity_poly.entity_id
_entity_poly.type
_entity_poly.pdbx_seq_one_letter_code
_entity_poly.pdbx_strand_id
1 'polypeptide(L)'
;TLALESRKNTSLSTIKLLSYEEVNDKIILKCQLEKVKTSKNSKLVIALVNRPDDQWKIEDLNYVAFWPREIIDDKVMVFELPVGRYLSGNLQKIKRFESANESWNAYISIDGQLNDILCLQNFNSSYLPASDRLEAKFYAKNKKLRLYTHNGLYKQNKKIDIAVFGTCLSRNIFRSVPFFNDDYKIWYNCKFTQFHSTMISMASKPYHGLDDKLSTLDKVAKRYIELDFHKQYELILKKNKPDYILIDLYADALLPTIETSNRERFTLNLYTRYSSIINDVKNLTVISQQDWDNYFSLFKESADNVINRLLQIVDERKIILISSRLATEFKDNAGLRKSFGNLEKIQKDNIIWDRLESYILTKYRGIRIIDMKRKKWIAQKENPLGFSSSHYESGYYNDCLNELNKIVLEDIINLN
;
A
#
# COMPACT_ATOMS: atom_id res chain seq x y z
N THR A 1 -28.23 8.21 -21.17
CA THR A 1 -27.03 8.67 -20.42
C THR A 1 -27.53 9.36 -19.17
N LEU A 2 -27.26 8.81 -17.99
CA LEU A 2 -27.51 9.46 -16.71
C LEU A 2 -26.36 10.44 -16.47
N ALA A 3 -26.65 11.74 -16.42
CA ALA A 3 -25.71 12.71 -15.92
C ALA A 3 -25.72 12.61 -14.37
N LEU A 4 -24.57 12.32 -13.76
CA LEU A 4 -24.38 12.33 -12.31
C LEU A 4 -23.83 13.72 -11.95
N GLU A 5 -24.54 14.47 -11.13
CA GLU A 5 -24.08 15.77 -10.64
C GLU A 5 -23.56 15.65 -9.21
N SER A 6 -22.34 16.15 -8.94
CA SER A 6 -21.83 16.27 -7.58
C SER A 6 -22.25 17.61 -6.98
N ARG A 7 -23.30 17.63 -6.21
CA ARG A 7 -23.50 18.71 -5.24
C ARG A 7 -23.41 18.12 -3.84
N LYS A 8 -22.47 18.65 -3.04
CA LYS A 8 -22.56 18.55 -1.58
C LYS A 8 -23.82 19.31 -1.16
N ASN A 9 -24.96 18.64 -1.17
CA ASN A 9 -26.18 19.23 -0.63
C ASN A 9 -26.25 18.93 0.85
N THR A 10 -26.31 19.99 1.62
CA THR A 10 -26.49 20.02 3.08
C THR A 10 -27.88 19.58 3.57
N SER A 11 -28.76 19.07 2.71
CA SER A 11 -30.02 18.47 3.15
C SER A 11 -29.79 16.99 3.47
N LEU A 12 -30.02 16.65 4.72
CA LEU A 12 -29.94 15.29 5.31
C LEU A 12 -30.98 14.34 4.72
N SER A 13 -30.85 14.00 3.43
CA SER A 13 -31.58 12.85 2.89
C SER A 13 -30.87 11.59 3.41
N THR A 14 -31.57 10.81 4.21
CA THR A 14 -31.04 9.59 4.79
C THR A 14 -31.64 8.39 4.10
N ILE A 15 -30.80 7.55 3.52
CA ILE A 15 -31.19 6.27 2.96
C ILE A 15 -30.63 5.17 3.85
N LYS A 16 -31.53 4.31 4.36
CA LYS A 16 -31.13 3.21 5.26
C LYS A 16 -31.25 1.88 4.56
N LEU A 17 -30.23 1.03 4.69
CA LEU A 17 -30.30 -0.37 4.35
C LEU A 17 -31.14 -1.08 5.43
N LEU A 18 -32.30 -1.64 5.04
CA LEU A 18 -33.22 -2.36 5.93
C LEU A 18 -32.86 -3.84 6.02
N SER A 19 -32.67 -4.49 4.89
CA SER A 19 -32.32 -5.89 4.80
C SER A 19 -31.44 -6.19 3.60
N TYR A 20 -30.79 -7.33 3.69
CA TYR A 20 -29.92 -7.89 2.70
C TYR A 20 -30.15 -9.38 2.62
N GLU A 21 -30.24 -9.93 1.44
CA GLU A 21 -30.38 -11.35 1.19
C GLU A 21 -29.48 -11.77 0.04
N GLU A 22 -28.85 -12.94 0.18
CA GLU A 22 -28.11 -13.61 -0.90
C GLU A 22 -28.99 -14.74 -1.45
N VAL A 23 -29.37 -14.64 -2.72
CA VAL A 23 -30.20 -15.64 -3.38
C VAL A 23 -29.52 -16.04 -4.68
N ASN A 24 -28.96 -17.26 -4.70
CA ASN A 24 -28.19 -17.78 -5.83
C ASN A 24 -26.98 -16.87 -6.17
N ASP A 25 -26.95 -16.28 -7.37
CA ASP A 25 -25.92 -15.36 -7.87
C ASP A 25 -26.32 -13.88 -7.77
N LYS A 26 -27.33 -13.58 -6.95
CA LYS A 26 -27.91 -12.25 -6.82
C LYS A 26 -27.89 -11.77 -5.38
N ILE A 27 -27.79 -10.46 -5.22
CA ILE A 27 -27.95 -9.77 -3.94
C ILE A 27 -29.22 -8.93 -3.99
N ILE A 28 -30.08 -9.12 -3.01
CA ILE A 28 -31.29 -8.32 -2.85
C ILE A 28 -31.04 -7.33 -1.72
N LEU A 29 -31.09 -6.04 -2.04
CA LEU A 29 -30.97 -4.94 -1.08
C LEU A 29 -32.30 -4.25 -0.93
N LYS A 30 -32.82 -4.16 0.29
CA LYS A 30 -34.01 -3.40 0.63
C LYS A 30 -33.60 -2.11 1.34
N CYS A 31 -33.85 -0.97 0.70
CA CYS A 31 -33.44 0.34 1.18
C CYS A 31 -34.66 1.22 1.46
N GLN A 32 -34.63 1.98 2.56
CA GLN A 32 -35.66 2.92 2.94
C GLN A 32 -35.22 4.36 2.72
N LEU A 33 -36.05 5.16 2.08
CA LEU A 33 -35.88 6.60 1.94
C LEU A 33 -36.46 7.32 3.18
N GLU A 34 -35.59 8.03 3.91
CA GLU A 34 -36.02 8.92 4.99
C GLU A 34 -35.74 10.37 4.61
N LYS A 35 -36.76 11.24 4.76
CA LYS A 35 -36.62 12.69 4.49
C LYS A 35 -36.22 13.06 3.05
N VAL A 36 -36.49 12.20 2.09
CA VAL A 36 -36.23 12.46 0.67
C VAL A 36 -37.57 12.82 0.01
N LYS A 37 -37.60 13.94 -0.68
CA LYS A 37 -38.75 14.27 -1.55
C LYS A 37 -38.52 13.63 -2.90
N THR A 38 -39.29 12.60 -3.21
CA THR A 38 -39.34 11.99 -4.55
C THR A 38 -40.64 12.39 -5.22
N SER A 39 -40.64 12.65 -6.52
CA SER A 39 -41.80 12.76 -7.36
C SER A 39 -42.12 11.42 -8.01
N LYS A 40 -43.34 11.21 -8.52
CA LYS A 40 -43.71 9.99 -9.28
C LYS A 40 -42.82 9.73 -10.50
N ASN A 41 -42.09 10.76 -10.98
CA ASN A 41 -41.20 10.69 -12.14
C ASN A 41 -39.72 10.67 -11.75
N SER A 42 -39.37 10.61 -10.45
CA SER A 42 -37.98 10.60 -10.02
C SER A 42 -37.25 9.34 -10.50
N LYS A 43 -36.09 9.55 -11.10
CA LYS A 43 -35.19 8.45 -11.56
C LYS A 43 -34.35 7.95 -10.40
N LEU A 44 -34.70 6.77 -9.90
CA LEU A 44 -34.00 6.13 -8.77
C LEU A 44 -33.14 4.99 -9.28
N VAL A 45 -31.84 4.99 -8.96
CA VAL A 45 -30.92 3.89 -9.28
C VAL A 45 -29.92 3.68 -8.14
N ILE A 46 -29.51 2.44 -7.91
CA ILE A 46 -28.31 2.20 -7.12
C ILE A 46 -27.10 2.35 -8.02
N ALA A 47 -26.14 3.17 -7.64
CA ALA A 47 -24.91 3.43 -8.37
C ALA A 47 -23.70 2.92 -7.57
N LEU A 48 -22.92 2.04 -8.18
CA LEU A 48 -21.63 1.59 -7.66
C LEU A 48 -20.55 2.45 -8.33
N VAL A 49 -19.82 3.21 -7.53
CA VAL A 49 -18.82 4.19 -8.00
C VAL A 49 -17.44 3.82 -7.49
N ASN A 50 -16.52 3.57 -8.41
CA ASN A 50 -15.12 3.36 -8.06
C ASN A 50 -14.46 4.70 -7.70
N ARG A 51 -13.79 4.74 -6.55
CA ARG A 51 -13.01 5.90 -6.12
C ARG A 51 -11.56 5.50 -5.93
N PRO A 52 -10.64 6.03 -6.73
CA PRO A 52 -9.23 5.90 -6.41
C PRO A 52 -8.82 6.72 -5.18
N ASP A 53 -9.34 7.97 -5.01
CA ASP A 53 -9.00 8.88 -3.90
C ASP A 53 -10.10 9.95 -3.66
N ASP A 54 -10.00 10.73 -2.57
CA ASP A 54 -11.01 11.74 -2.15
C ASP A 54 -11.05 13.02 -3.03
N GLN A 55 -10.16 13.16 -4.01
CA GLN A 55 -10.10 14.29 -4.96
C GLN A 55 -10.47 13.83 -6.38
N TRP A 56 -11.74 13.85 -6.72
CA TRP A 56 -12.21 13.41 -8.03
C TRP A 56 -13.13 14.42 -8.71
N LYS A 57 -13.05 14.46 -10.06
CA LYS A 57 -14.02 15.12 -10.92
C LYS A 57 -15.03 14.07 -11.42
N ILE A 58 -16.28 14.46 -11.58
CA ILE A 58 -17.36 13.57 -12.02
C ILE A 58 -17.04 12.89 -13.36
N GLU A 59 -16.36 13.59 -14.23
CA GLU A 59 -15.95 13.15 -15.57
C GLU A 59 -15.05 11.91 -15.54
N ASP A 60 -14.35 11.68 -14.41
CA ASP A 60 -13.42 10.58 -14.23
C ASP A 60 -14.03 9.35 -13.51
N LEU A 61 -15.34 9.38 -13.19
CA LEU A 61 -15.99 8.32 -12.45
C LEU A 61 -16.37 7.13 -13.30
N ASN A 62 -15.81 6.00 -12.98
CA ASN A 62 -16.33 4.71 -13.42
C ASN A 62 -17.50 4.32 -12.51
N TYR A 63 -18.67 4.12 -13.07
CA TYR A 63 -19.84 3.69 -12.31
C TYR A 63 -20.66 2.63 -13.04
N VAL A 64 -21.36 1.82 -12.24
CA VAL A 64 -22.38 0.87 -12.71
C VAL A 64 -23.67 1.20 -12.00
N ALA A 65 -24.78 1.27 -12.70
CA ALA A 65 -26.08 1.63 -12.16
C ALA A 65 -27.12 0.52 -12.38
N PHE A 66 -27.94 0.27 -11.36
CA PHE A 66 -29.06 -0.68 -11.41
C PHE A 66 -30.34 -0.01 -10.99
N TRP A 67 -31.43 -0.30 -11.72
CA TRP A 67 -32.77 0.17 -11.40
C TRP A 67 -33.35 -0.65 -10.23
N PRO A 68 -34.24 -0.08 -9.40
CA PRO A 68 -34.97 -0.86 -8.42
C PRO A 68 -35.85 -1.86 -9.16
N ARG A 69 -35.92 -3.08 -8.62
CA ARG A 69 -36.88 -4.10 -9.06
C ARG A 69 -38.33 -3.72 -8.68
N GLU A 70 -38.46 -3.12 -7.49
CA GLU A 70 -39.73 -2.80 -6.89
C GLU A 70 -39.60 -1.55 -6.01
N ILE A 71 -40.67 -0.73 -5.98
CA ILE A 71 -40.79 0.39 -5.05
C ILE A 71 -42.10 0.15 -4.26
N ILE A 72 -41.92 -0.01 -2.93
CA ILE A 72 -43.03 -0.28 -2.00
C ILE A 72 -43.37 1.02 -1.26
N ASP A 73 -44.66 1.41 -1.29
CA ASP A 73 -45.19 2.57 -0.54
C ASP A 73 -44.39 3.88 -0.74
N ASP A 74 -43.86 4.12 -1.93
CA ASP A 74 -43.05 5.29 -2.31
C ASP A 74 -41.83 5.57 -1.39
N LYS A 75 -41.51 4.68 -0.45
CA LYS A 75 -40.44 4.86 0.55
C LYS A 75 -39.42 3.73 0.63
N VAL A 76 -39.80 2.55 0.20
CA VAL A 76 -38.95 1.37 0.27
C VAL A 76 -38.63 0.87 -1.13
N MET A 77 -37.36 0.79 -1.44
CA MET A 77 -36.87 0.30 -2.73
C MET A 77 -36.20 -1.07 -2.55
N VAL A 78 -36.51 -1.97 -3.45
CA VAL A 78 -35.89 -3.28 -3.55
C VAL A 78 -34.98 -3.30 -4.78
N PHE A 79 -33.69 -3.46 -4.59
CA PHE A 79 -32.72 -3.63 -5.66
C PHE A 79 -32.28 -5.09 -5.74
N GLU A 80 -32.31 -5.63 -6.94
CA GLU A 80 -31.76 -6.93 -7.26
C GLU A 80 -30.45 -6.71 -8.03
N LEU A 81 -29.32 -7.01 -7.40
CA LEU A 81 -27.99 -6.84 -7.97
C LEU A 81 -27.49 -8.20 -8.44
N PRO A 82 -27.39 -8.44 -9.74
CA PRO A 82 -26.77 -9.66 -10.26
C PRO A 82 -25.27 -9.58 -10.00
N VAL A 83 -24.73 -10.46 -9.14
CA VAL A 83 -23.31 -10.47 -8.79
C VAL A 83 -22.52 -11.36 -9.76
N GLY A 84 -23.17 -12.27 -10.49
CA GLY A 84 -22.57 -13.15 -11.44
C GLY A 84 -22.05 -12.49 -12.72
N ARG A 85 -22.12 -13.22 -13.83
CA ARG A 85 -21.60 -12.80 -15.16
C ARG A 85 -22.03 -11.40 -15.61
N TYR A 86 -23.17 -10.91 -15.14
CA TYR A 86 -23.67 -9.58 -15.53
C TYR A 86 -22.89 -8.44 -14.87
N LEU A 87 -22.53 -8.58 -13.60
CA LEU A 87 -21.69 -7.59 -12.93
C LEU A 87 -20.31 -7.59 -13.59
N SER A 88 -19.70 -8.75 -13.82
CA SER A 88 -18.44 -8.87 -14.52
C SER A 88 -18.49 -8.30 -15.94
N GLY A 89 -19.54 -8.58 -16.72
CA GLY A 89 -19.71 -8.08 -18.09
C GLY A 89 -19.81 -6.56 -18.20
N ASN A 90 -20.43 -5.90 -17.22
CA ASN A 90 -20.52 -4.44 -17.17
C ASN A 90 -19.24 -3.80 -16.59
N LEU A 91 -18.59 -4.46 -15.67
CA LEU A 91 -17.34 -4.01 -15.06
C LEU A 91 -16.13 -4.27 -15.98
N GLN A 92 -16.14 -5.30 -16.83
CA GLN A 92 -15.13 -5.56 -17.86
C GLN A 92 -15.05 -4.47 -18.95
N LYS A 93 -16.13 -3.74 -19.18
CA LYS A 93 -16.10 -2.55 -20.05
C LYS A 93 -15.26 -1.42 -19.46
N ILE A 94 -14.99 -1.47 -18.17
CA ILE A 94 -14.08 -0.59 -17.45
C ILE A 94 -12.72 -1.29 -17.45
N LYS A 95 -11.84 -0.94 -18.38
CA LYS A 95 -10.52 -1.55 -18.69
C LYS A 95 -9.58 -1.85 -17.50
N ARG A 96 -9.95 -1.50 -16.26
CA ARG A 96 -9.12 -1.67 -15.05
C ARG A 96 -9.57 -2.82 -14.14
N PHE A 97 -10.67 -3.48 -14.44
CA PHE A 97 -11.34 -4.36 -13.49
C PHE A 97 -10.77 -5.78 -13.42
N GLU A 98 -10.03 -6.24 -14.41
CA GLU A 98 -9.55 -7.62 -14.47
C GLU A 98 -8.37 -7.92 -13.54
N SER A 99 -7.71 -6.90 -13.02
CA SER A 99 -6.40 -7.06 -12.38
C SER A 99 -6.28 -6.57 -10.94
N ALA A 100 -7.22 -5.78 -10.41
CA ALA A 100 -7.04 -5.10 -9.13
C ALA A 100 -8.08 -5.46 -8.07
N ASN A 101 -7.64 -5.45 -6.79
CA ASN A 101 -8.55 -5.37 -5.65
C ASN A 101 -9.14 -3.96 -5.59
N GLU A 102 -10.43 -3.82 -5.82
CA GLU A 102 -11.08 -2.53 -5.88
C GLU A 102 -12.18 -2.38 -4.82
N SER A 103 -12.29 -1.19 -4.28
CA SER A 103 -13.40 -0.80 -3.41
C SER A 103 -14.29 0.20 -4.13
N TRP A 104 -15.58 -0.11 -4.17
CA TRP A 104 -16.62 0.71 -4.78
C TRP A 104 -17.51 1.25 -3.67
N ASN A 105 -17.90 2.52 -3.75
CA ASN A 105 -18.92 3.06 -2.87
C ASN A 105 -20.30 2.83 -3.51
N ALA A 106 -21.26 2.37 -2.70
CA ALA A 106 -22.64 2.21 -3.13
C ALA A 106 -23.47 3.45 -2.74
N TYR A 107 -24.15 4.03 -3.71
CA TYR A 107 -25.02 5.18 -3.54
C TYR A 107 -26.39 4.87 -4.11
N ILE A 108 -27.44 5.56 -3.63
CA ILE A 108 -28.67 5.71 -4.40
C ILE A 108 -28.63 7.07 -5.08
N SER A 109 -28.69 7.06 -6.39
CA SER A 109 -28.86 8.27 -7.19
C SER A 109 -30.36 8.57 -7.30
N ILE A 110 -30.75 9.78 -6.96
CA ILE A 110 -32.10 10.33 -7.14
C ILE A 110 -31.96 11.50 -8.09
N ASP A 111 -32.54 11.37 -9.28
CA ASP A 111 -32.46 12.38 -10.34
C ASP A 111 -31.03 12.89 -10.62
N GLY A 112 -30.03 11.98 -10.52
CA GLY A 112 -28.62 12.27 -10.74
C GLY A 112 -27.82 12.62 -9.46
N GLN A 113 -28.48 12.91 -8.34
CA GLN A 113 -27.82 13.21 -7.07
C GLN A 113 -27.46 11.95 -6.28
N LEU A 114 -26.21 11.79 -5.89
CA LEU A 114 -25.72 10.64 -5.14
C LEU A 114 -25.97 10.78 -3.64
N ASN A 115 -26.64 9.80 -3.05
CA ASN A 115 -26.92 9.72 -1.62
C ASN A 115 -26.30 8.46 -1.02
N ASP A 116 -25.58 8.58 0.11
CA ASP A 116 -25.00 7.46 0.82
C ASP A 116 -26.06 6.48 1.32
N ILE A 117 -25.79 5.17 1.24
CA ILE A 117 -26.61 4.12 1.84
C ILE A 117 -26.06 3.82 3.23
N LEU A 118 -26.82 4.16 4.26
CA LEU A 118 -26.43 3.95 5.65
C LEU A 118 -26.74 2.53 6.11
N CYS A 119 -25.75 1.85 6.64
CA CYS A 119 -25.85 0.55 7.28
C CYS A 119 -25.82 0.74 8.80
N LEU A 120 -26.95 0.49 9.48
CA LEU A 120 -27.07 0.67 10.94
C LEU A 120 -26.35 -0.43 11.71
N GLN A 121 -26.17 -1.59 11.10
CA GLN A 121 -25.43 -2.73 11.68
C GLN A 121 -24.15 -3.00 10.88
N ASN A 122 -23.20 -3.67 11.53
CA ASN A 122 -22.04 -4.19 10.82
C ASN A 122 -22.48 -5.25 9.81
N PHE A 123 -22.28 -4.94 8.55
CA PHE A 123 -22.68 -5.76 7.43
C PHE A 123 -21.45 -6.24 6.66
N ASN A 124 -21.39 -7.53 6.34
CA ASN A 124 -20.32 -8.12 5.57
C ASN A 124 -20.86 -9.39 4.90
N SER A 125 -21.09 -9.34 3.59
CA SER A 125 -21.57 -10.50 2.84
C SER A 125 -20.50 -11.58 2.70
N SER A 126 -20.89 -12.77 2.29
CA SER A 126 -19.96 -13.76 1.73
C SER A 126 -19.35 -13.24 0.42
N TYR A 127 -18.28 -13.88 -0.03
CA TYR A 127 -17.77 -13.65 -1.37
C TYR A 127 -18.61 -14.43 -2.37
N LEU A 128 -19.13 -13.72 -3.36
CA LEU A 128 -19.88 -14.32 -4.46
C LEU A 128 -19.04 -14.28 -5.74
N PRO A 129 -19.03 -15.38 -6.52
CA PRO A 129 -18.30 -15.42 -7.77
C PRO A 129 -18.91 -14.43 -8.76
N ALA A 130 -18.14 -13.43 -9.18
CA ALA A 130 -18.54 -12.45 -10.18
C ALA A 130 -18.09 -12.85 -11.61
N SER A 131 -17.06 -13.69 -11.72
CA SER A 131 -16.61 -14.37 -12.94
C SER A 131 -15.70 -15.54 -12.56
N ASP A 132 -15.15 -16.25 -13.56
CA ASP A 132 -14.17 -17.33 -13.34
C ASP A 132 -12.93 -16.86 -12.55
N ARG A 133 -12.66 -15.56 -12.55
CA ARG A 133 -11.50 -14.95 -11.90
C ARG A 133 -11.83 -13.90 -10.86
N LEU A 134 -13.08 -13.47 -10.78
CA LEU A 134 -13.49 -12.33 -9.96
C LEU A 134 -14.47 -12.76 -8.87
N GLU A 135 -14.19 -12.34 -7.64
CA GLU A 135 -15.11 -12.46 -6.51
C GLU A 135 -15.48 -11.06 -6.00
N ALA A 136 -16.71 -10.90 -5.57
CA ALA A 136 -17.25 -9.65 -5.06
C ALA A 136 -17.98 -9.87 -3.74
N LYS A 137 -17.92 -8.88 -2.83
CA LYS A 137 -18.75 -8.85 -1.63
C LYS A 137 -19.19 -7.45 -1.28
N PHE A 138 -20.38 -7.34 -0.69
CA PHE A 138 -20.82 -6.11 -0.06
C PHE A 138 -20.40 -6.06 1.42
N TYR A 139 -20.06 -4.88 1.91
CA TYR A 139 -19.71 -4.68 3.32
C TYR A 139 -20.02 -3.25 3.76
N ALA A 140 -20.14 -3.05 5.08
CA ALA A 140 -20.24 -1.72 5.67
C ALA A 140 -18.89 -1.22 6.16
N LYS A 141 -18.53 0.00 5.80
CA LYS A 141 -17.37 0.71 6.36
C LYS A 141 -17.78 2.13 6.71
N ASN A 142 -17.55 2.54 7.96
CA ASN A 142 -18.00 3.84 8.48
C ASN A 142 -19.51 4.04 8.29
N LYS A 143 -20.30 3.01 8.56
CA LYS A 143 -21.76 2.97 8.38
C LYS A 143 -22.25 3.20 6.94
N LYS A 144 -21.40 3.08 5.91
CA LYS A 144 -21.77 3.23 4.51
C LYS A 144 -21.60 1.92 3.76
N LEU A 145 -22.53 1.61 2.87
CA LEU A 145 -22.48 0.41 2.03
C LEU A 145 -21.36 0.54 0.99
N ARG A 146 -20.59 -0.52 0.83
CA ARG A 146 -19.53 -0.62 -0.15
C ARG A 146 -19.52 -1.99 -0.82
N LEU A 147 -19.02 -2.04 -2.04
CA LEU A 147 -18.66 -3.27 -2.74
C LEU A 147 -17.15 -3.40 -2.77
N TYR A 148 -16.65 -4.58 -2.47
CA TYR A 148 -15.26 -4.94 -2.67
C TYR A 148 -15.16 -6.06 -3.69
N THR A 149 -14.27 -5.90 -4.64
CA THR A 149 -13.99 -6.90 -5.67
C THR A 149 -12.53 -7.30 -5.63
N HIS A 150 -12.27 -8.57 -5.86
CA HIS A 150 -10.88 -9.05 -5.99
C HIS A 150 -10.80 -10.22 -6.97
N ASN A 151 -9.60 -10.48 -7.47
CA ASN A 151 -9.35 -11.62 -8.31
C ASN A 151 -9.36 -12.92 -7.47
N GLY A 152 -10.27 -13.85 -7.75
CA GLY A 152 -10.43 -15.12 -7.04
C GLY A 152 -9.21 -16.03 -7.11
N LEU A 153 -8.35 -15.88 -8.12
CA LEU A 153 -7.07 -16.59 -8.22
C LEU A 153 -6.16 -16.33 -7.02
N TYR A 154 -6.35 -15.20 -6.31
CA TYR A 154 -5.60 -14.91 -5.08
C TYR A 154 -5.76 -15.95 -3.97
N LYS A 155 -6.83 -16.75 -4.00
CA LYS A 155 -7.09 -17.79 -2.99
C LYS A 155 -6.53 -19.17 -3.36
N GLN A 156 -6.34 -19.44 -4.65
CA GLN A 156 -6.05 -20.78 -5.14
C GLN A 156 -4.56 -21.15 -5.09
N ASN A 157 -3.66 -20.16 -5.09
CA ASN A 157 -2.22 -20.43 -5.15
C ASN A 157 -1.57 -20.32 -3.76
N LYS A 158 -0.67 -21.26 -3.45
CA LYS A 158 0.27 -21.10 -2.34
C LYS A 158 1.13 -19.85 -2.66
N LYS A 159 0.97 -18.82 -1.85
CA LYS A 159 1.68 -17.56 -2.03
C LYS A 159 3.06 -17.64 -1.44
N ILE A 160 3.96 -16.89 -2.05
CA ILE A 160 5.31 -16.69 -1.58
C ILE A 160 5.27 -15.56 -0.53
N ASP A 161 5.70 -15.88 0.67
CA ASP A 161 5.70 -14.96 1.80
C ASP A 161 6.97 -14.09 1.78
N ILE A 162 6.78 -12.78 1.74
CA ILE A 162 7.85 -11.79 1.66
C ILE A 162 7.92 -10.97 2.96
N ALA A 163 9.14 -10.75 3.44
CA ALA A 163 9.46 -9.71 4.40
C ALA A 163 10.27 -8.60 3.70
N VAL A 164 9.99 -7.34 4.02
CA VAL A 164 10.69 -6.18 3.47
C VAL A 164 11.40 -5.42 4.58
N PHE A 165 12.70 -5.23 4.43
CA PHE A 165 13.54 -4.33 5.23
C PHE A 165 13.96 -3.17 4.33
N GLY A 166 13.21 -2.08 4.38
CA GLY A 166 13.47 -1.00 3.44
C GLY A 166 12.46 0.13 3.49
N THR A 167 12.25 0.74 2.35
CA THR A 167 11.52 1.99 2.22
C THR A 167 10.40 1.92 1.19
N CYS A 168 9.91 3.08 0.74
CA CYS A 168 8.93 3.14 -0.34
C CYS A 168 9.43 2.47 -1.64
N LEU A 169 10.73 2.36 -1.86
CA LEU A 169 11.33 1.74 -3.04
C LEU A 169 11.01 0.25 -3.12
N SER A 170 11.29 -0.49 -2.07
CA SER A 170 11.06 -1.93 -1.98
C SER A 170 9.62 -2.27 -1.56
N ARG A 171 9.02 -1.49 -0.66
CA ARG A 171 7.69 -1.80 -0.13
C ARG A 171 6.57 -1.63 -1.16
N ASN A 172 6.65 -0.62 -2.04
CA ASN A 172 5.59 -0.35 -3.01
C ASN A 172 5.60 -1.30 -4.22
N ILE A 173 6.59 -2.17 -4.36
CA ILE A 173 6.53 -3.33 -5.26
C ILE A 173 5.30 -4.18 -4.93
N PHE A 174 4.92 -4.24 -3.63
CA PHE A 174 3.77 -4.97 -3.10
C PHE A 174 2.60 -4.03 -2.77
N ARG A 175 2.22 -3.17 -3.71
CA ARG A 175 1.06 -2.28 -3.56
C ARG A 175 0.08 -2.51 -4.70
N SER A 176 -1.14 -2.99 -4.35
CA SER A 176 -2.22 -3.27 -5.31
C SER A 176 -2.90 -1.99 -5.77
N VAL A 177 -2.19 -1.19 -6.56
CA VAL A 177 -2.71 0.01 -7.22
C VAL A 177 -2.13 0.03 -8.64
N PRO A 178 -2.86 0.45 -9.68
CA PRO A 178 -2.40 0.42 -11.07
C PRO A 178 -1.06 1.10 -11.37
N PHE A 179 -0.72 2.11 -10.57
CA PHE A 179 0.60 2.78 -10.68
C PHE A 179 1.77 1.88 -10.26
N PHE A 180 1.53 0.91 -9.37
CA PHE A 180 2.54 -0.03 -8.87
C PHE A 180 2.35 -1.41 -9.50
N ASN A 181 2.00 -2.42 -8.71
CA ASN A 181 1.78 -3.78 -9.18
C ASN A 181 0.44 -4.28 -8.62
N ASP A 182 -0.64 -4.01 -9.34
CA ASP A 182 -1.99 -4.33 -8.89
C ASP A 182 -2.20 -5.84 -8.70
N ASP A 183 -1.53 -6.68 -9.48
CA ASP A 183 -1.64 -8.14 -9.48
C ASP A 183 -0.61 -8.88 -8.59
N TYR A 184 0.28 -8.19 -7.87
CA TYR A 184 1.31 -8.85 -7.07
C TYR A 184 0.74 -9.91 -6.11
N LYS A 185 -0.48 -9.72 -5.62
CA LYS A 185 -1.15 -10.62 -4.68
C LYS A 185 -1.52 -11.99 -5.26
N ILE A 186 -1.41 -12.18 -6.55
CA ILE A 186 -1.57 -13.49 -7.16
C ILE A 186 -0.48 -14.43 -6.65
N TRP A 187 0.75 -13.93 -6.55
CA TRP A 187 1.92 -14.74 -6.24
C TRP A 187 2.55 -14.46 -4.87
N TYR A 188 2.41 -13.21 -4.38
CA TYR A 188 3.13 -12.74 -3.20
C TYR A 188 2.22 -12.29 -2.07
N ASN A 189 2.71 -12.47 -0.86
CA ASN A 189 2.11 -11.97 0.36
C ASN A 189 3.17 -11.25 1.19
N CYS A 190 3.15 -9.91 1.22
CA CYS A 190 4.06 -9.11 2.03
C CYS A 190 3.59 -9.12 3.49
N LYS A 191 4.08 -10.09 4.28
CA LYS A 191 3.67 -10.32 5.68
C LYS A 191 4.27 -9.36 6.67
N PHE A 192 5.45 -8.84 6.37
CA PHE A 192 6.19 -7.97 7.28
C PHE A 192 6.90 -6.84 6.54
N THR A 193 6.98 -5.69 7.19
CA THR A 193 7.80 -4.57 6.70
C THR A 193 8.45 -3.88 7.89
N GLN A 194 9.79 -3.91 7.95
CA GLN A 194 10.61 -3.01 8.76
C GLN A 194 10.84 -1.75 7.92
N PHE A 195 10.05 -0.71 8.18
CA PHE A 195 9.96 0.44 7.30
C PHE A 195 10.82 1.60 7.76
N HIS A 196 11.71 2.11 6.86
CA HIS A 196 12.58 3.26 7.10
C HIS A 196 13.50 3.12 8.33
N SER A 197 13.97 1.90 8.64
CA SER A 197 14.93 1.67 9.72
C SER A 197 16.33 1.43 9.17
N THR A 198 17.34 2.12 9.76
CA THR A 198 18.75 1.88 9.42
C THR A 198 19.26 0.60 10.06
N MET A 199 20.30 -0.03 9.47
CA MET A 199 21.00 -1.18 10.07
C MET A 199 21.55 -0.83 11.45
N ILE A 200 22.05 0.40 11.63
CA ILE A 200 22.55 0.92 12.91
C ILE A 200 21.47 0.95 13.97
N SER A 201 20.26 1.36 13.61
CA SER A 201 19.12 1.32 14.52
C SER A 201 18.74 -0.13 14.85
N MET A 202 18.56 -0.98 13.82
CA MET A 202 18.09 -2.36 14.00
C MET A 202 19.03 -3.23 14.82
N ALA A 203 20.34 -2.98 14.78
CA ALA A 203 21.35 -3.70 15.55
C ALA A 203 21.42 -3.30 17.04
N SER A 204 20.82 -2.17 17.40
CA SER A 204 20.91 -1.63 18.75
C SER A 204 19.96 -2.29 19.75
N LYS A 205 20.11 -1.89 21.03
CA LYS A 205 19.16 -2.23 22.08
C LYS A 205 17.78 -1.60 21.81
N PRO A 206 16.68 -2.25 22.24
CA PRO A 206 15.36 -1.64 22.25
C PRO A 206 15.32 -0.34 23.06
N TYR A 207 14.50 0.62 22.62
CA TYR A 207 14.23 1.87 23.28
C TYR A 207 12.77 1.92 23.72
N HIS A 208 12.51 2.16 25.00
CA HIS A 208 11.18 2.17 25.62
C HIS A 208 10.82 3.52 26.27
N GLY A 209 11.71 4.51 26.17
CA GLY A 209 11.54 5.78 26.87
C GLY A 209 10.34 6.63 26.45
N LEU A 210 9.63 6.26 25.37
CA LEU A 210 8.45 6.99 24.85
C LEU A 210 7.23 6.09 24.65
N ASP A 211 7.17 4.91 25.24
CA ASP A 211 6.09 3.94 25.02
C ASP A 211 4.70 4.49 25.38
N ASP A 212 4.60 5.28 26.45
CA ASP A 212 3.39 5.98 26.87
C ASP A 212 2.87 6.97 25.83
N LYS A 213 3.78 7.63 25.08
CA LYS A 213 3.44 8.61 24.05
C LYS A 213 3.08 7.99 22.72
N LEU A 214 3.50 6.76 22.46
CA LEU A 214 3.14 6.06 21.20
C LEU A 214 1.63 5.87 21.05
N SER A 215 0.88 5.85 22.15
CA SER A 215 -0.58 5.74 22.13
C SER A 215 -1.28 6.96 21.50
N THR A 216 -0.64 8.12 21.47
CA THR A 216 -1.18 9.37 20.93
C THR A 216 -1.02 9.50 19.41
N LEU A 217 -0.22 8.62 18.79
CA LEU A 217 0.07 8.65 17.37
C LEU A 217 -1.02 7.96 16.55
N ASP A 218 -1.12 8.35 15.26
CA ASP A 218 -1.92 7.59 14.33
C ASP A 218 -1.41 6.15 14.20
N LYS A 219 -2.30 5.23 13.80
CA LYS A 219 -2.01 3.78 13.77
C LYS A 219 -0.79 3.41 12.90
N VAL A 220 -0.55 4.15 11.83
CA VAL A 220 0.55 3.86 10.89
C VAL A 220 1.87 4.34 11.47
N ALA A 221 1.93 5.58 11.92
CA ALA A 221 3.11 6.16 12.59
C ALA A 221 3.49 5.34 13.81
N LYS A 222 2.53 5.06 14.71
CA LYS A 222 2.72 4.20 15.88
C LYS A 222 3.41 2.90 15.50
N ARG A 223 2.83 2.14 14.57
CA ARG A 223 3.36 0.83 14.15
C ARG A 223 4.82 0.90 13.71
N TYR A 224 5.18 1.86 12.85
CA TYR A 224 6.53 1.91 12.28
C TYR A 224 7.55 2.46 13.28
N ILE A 225 7.15 3.37 14.16
CA ILE A 225 8.00 3.84 15.25
C ILE A 225 8.23 2.71 16.28
N GLU A 226 7.18 2.00 16.70
CA GLU A 226 7.31 0.84 17.62
C GLU A 226 8.24 -0.23 17.06
N LEU A 227 8.13 -0.57 15.77
CA LEU A 227 9.01 -1.56 15.13
C LEU A 227 10.47 -1.12 15.15
N ASP A 228 10.74 0.18 14.90
CA ASP A 228 12.10 0.71 14.94
C ASP A 228 12.63 0.86 16.39
N PHE A 229 11.78 1.22 17.36
CA PHE A 229 12.16 1.36 18.77
C PHE A 229 12.39 0.02 19.46
N HIS A 230 11.43 -0.90 19.34
CA HIS A 230 11.43 -2.16 20.11
C HIS A 230 12.21 -3.30 19.48
N LYS A 231 12.72 -3.15 18.23
CA LYS A 231 13.54 -4.16 17.52
C LYS A 231 12.91 -5.56 17.44
N GLN A 232 11.60 -5.64 17.35
CA GLN A 232 10.85 -6.91 17.39
C GLN A 232 10.90 -7.71 16.08
N TYR A 233 11.60 -7.21 15.05
CA TYR A 233 11.60 -7.83 13.72
C TYR A 233 12.02 -9.31 13.74
N GLU A 234 12.99 -9.68 14.56
CA GLU A 234 13.48 -11.07 14.63
C GLU A 234 12.39 -12.02 15.16
N LEU A 235 11.71 -11.65 16.23
CA LEU A 235 10.59 -12.43 16.80
C LEU A 235 9.45 -12.58 15.78
N ILE A 236 9.13 -11.49 15.09
CA ILE A 236 8.07 -11.47 14.09
C ILE A 236 8.44 -12.35 12.88
N LEU A 237 9.69 -12.30 12.42
CA LEU A 237 10.15 -13.13 11.31
C LEU A 237 10.20 -14.62 11.68
N LYS A 238 10.67 -14.99 12.87
CA LYS A 238 10.64 -16.38 13.36
C LYS A 238 9.23 -16.94 13.39
N LYS A 239 8.24 -16.10 13.73
CA LYS A 239 6.82 -16.47 13.72
C LYS A 239 6.25 -16.59 12.29
N ASN A 240 6.58 -15.63 11.42
CA ASN A 240 5.99 -15.52 10.08
C ASN A 240 6.68 -16.41 9.03
N LYS A 241 7.94 -16.78 9.26
CA LYS A 241 8.76 -17.62 8.38
C LYS A 241 8.64 -17.22 6.90
N PRO A 242 9.13 -16.03 6.50
CA PRO A 242 9.05 -15.60 5.11
C PRO A 242 9.87 -16.52 4.21
N ASP A 243 9.44 -16.69 2.97
CA ASP A 243 10.20 -17.41 1.93
C ASP A 243 11.40 -16.58 1.43
N TYR A 244 11.25 -15.25 1.40
CA TYR A 244 12.30 -14.30 1.00
C TYR A 244 12.28 -13.05 1.86
N ILE A 245 13.48 -12.45 2.01
CA ILE A 245 13.67 -11.15 2.65
C ILE A 245 14.25 -10.19 1.63
N LEU A 246 13.55 -9.08 1.37
CA LEU A 246 14.03 -8.01 0.51
C LEU A 246 14.62 -6.89 1.38
N ILE A 247 15.78 -6.39 0.99
CA ILE A 247 16.49 -5.31 1.68
C ILE A 247 16.76 -4.17 0.70
N ASP A 248 16.52 -2.92 1.11
CA ASP A 248 17.10 -1.73 0.47
C ASP A 248 17.84 -0.88 1.50
N LEU A 249 18.90 -0.20 1.06
CA LEU A 249 19.75 0.61 1.93
C LEU A 249 19.47 2.12 1.81
N TYR A 250 18.30 2.51 1.34
CA TYR A 250 17.91 3.92 1.26
C TYR A 250 17.98 4.60 2.63
N ALA A 251 17.46 3.94 3.65
CA ALA A 251 17.48 4.50 5.01
C ALA A 251 18.91 4.73 5.49
N ASP A 252 19.79 3.74 5.28
CA ASP A 252 21.20 3.84 5.67
C ASP A 252 21.96 4.89 4.88
N ALA A 253 21.64 5.09 3.61
CA ALA A 253 22.29 6.08 2.77
C ALA A 253 21.88 7.53 3.08
N LEU A 254 20.62 7.75 3.55
CA LEU A 254 20.04 9.09 3.59
C LEU A 254 19.52 9.54 4.95
N LEU A 255 19.21 8.63 5.86
CA LEU A 255 18.59 8.98 7.12
C LEU A 255 19.60 8.92 8.26
N PRO A 256 19.64 9.90 9.16
CA PRO A 256 20.44 9.83 10.36
C PRO A 256 19.80 8.87 11.38
N THR A 257 20.64 8.33 12.23
CA THR A 257 20.27 7.56 13.42
C THR A 257 20.49 8.42 14.66
N ILE A 258 19.58 8.36 15.60
CA ILE A 258 19.68 9.02 16.89
C ILE A 258 20.19 8.00 17.90
N GLU A 259 21.17 8.42 18.74
CA GLU A 259 21.65 7.65 19.86
C GLU A 259 21.32 8.35 21.17
N THR A 260 20.78 7.62 22.16
CA THR A 260 20.54 8.09 23.51
C THR A 260 21.80 7.95 24.36
N SER A 261 21.80 8.57 25.54
CA SER A 261 22.90 8.42 26.53
C SER A 261 23.16 6.96 26.95
N ASN A 262 22.16 6.09 26.82
CA ASN A 262 22.26 4.66 27.12
C ASN A 262 22.68 3.81 25.92
N ARG A 263 23.06 4.44 24.80
CA ARG A 263 23.42 3.79 23.53
C ARG A 263 22.27 2.99 22.88
N GLU A 264 21.04 3.34 23.18
CA GLU A 264 19.88 2.89 22.41
C GLU A 264 19.82 3.75 21.15
N ARG A 265 19.48 3.14 20.01
CA ARG A 265 19.49 3.84 18.72
C ARG A 265 18.18 3.64 17.98
N PHE A 266 17.70 4.69 17.32
CA PHE A 266 16.54 4.64 16.45
C PHE A 266 16.70 5.59 15.26
N THR A 267 16.01 5.28 14.16
CA THR A 267 16.13 6.04 12.93
C THR A 267 15.33 7.32 12.98
N LEU A 268 15.93 8.44 12.60
CA LEU A 268 15.22 9.69 12.41
C LEU A 268 14.50 9.67 11.04
N ASN A 269 13.50 8.82 10.94
CA ASN A 269 12.71 8.63 9.74
C ASN A 269 11.55 9.63 9.62
N LEU A 270 10.74 9.50 8.57
CA LEU A 270 9.59 10.37 8.31
C LEU A 270 8.64 10.46 9.53
N TYR A 271 8.31 9.32 10.14
CA TYR A 271 7.35 9.27 11.23
C TYR A 271 7.89 9.85 12.54
N THR A 272 9.16 9.58 12.85
CA THR A 272 9.82 10.16 14.03
C THR A 272 10.05 11.65 13.90
N ARG A 273 10.32 12.17 12.67
CA ARG A 273 10.51 13.62 12.42
C ARG A 273 9.24 14.43 12.57
N TYR A 274 8.12 13.91 12.06
CA TYR A 274 6.84 14.63 12.07
C TYR A 274 6.03 14.37 13.35
N SER A 275 6.36 13.33 14.10
CA SER A 275 5.81 13.16 15.44
C SER A 275 6.60 14.04 16.42
N SER A 276 5.92 14.85 17.21
CA SER A 276 6.55 15.70 18.23
C SER A 276 7.28 14.91 19.34
N ILE A 277 7.15 13.57 19.36
CA ILE A 277 7.69 12.71 20.41
C ILE A 277 9.22 12.78 20.53
N ILE A 278 9.94 13.06 19.44
CA ILE A 278 11.41 13.13 19.48
C ILE A 278 11.91 14.31 20.33
N ASN A 279 11.12 15.37 20.45
CA ASN A 279 11.46 16.55 21.23
C ASN A 279 11.54 16.26 22.74
N ASP A 280 10.97 15.15 23.17
CA ASP A 280 10.94 14.73 24.57
C ASP A 280 12.15 13.88 24.96
N VAL A 281 12.97 13.49 24.00
CA VAL A 281 14.19 12.73 24.27
C VAL A 281 15.35 13.69 24.55
N LYS A 282 15.92 13.58 25.74
CA LYS A 282 17.05 14.43 26.16
C LYS A 282 18.41 13.79 25.79
N ASN A 283 19.45 14.62 25.65
CA ASN A 283 20.83 14.17 25.45
C ASN A 283 21.00 13.24 24.25
N LEU A 284 20.54 13.67 23.08
CA LEU A 284 20.63 12.93 21.85
C LEU A 284 21.93 13.22 21.10
N THR A 285 22.54 12.19 20.57
CA THR A 285 23.63 12.28 19.59
C THR A 285 23.11 11.88 18.21
N VAL A 286 23.46 12.65 17.19
CA VAL A 286 23.09 12.34 15.80
C VAL A 286 24.25 11.61 15.14
N ILE A 287 23.98 10.37 14.71
CA ILE A 287 24.88 9.56 13.90
C ILE A 287 24.46 9.73 12.45
N SER A 288 25.32 10.30 11.62
CA SER A 288 24.99 10.58 10.22
C SER A 288 26.17 10.38 9.28
N GLN A 289 25.87 10.32 8.00
CA GLN A 289 26.83 10.14 6.91
C GLN A 289 27.80 11.34 6.74
N GLN A 290 27.62 12.42 7.51
CA GLN A 290 28.53 13.57 7.53
C GLN A 290 29.88 13.21 8.18
N ASP A 291 29.86 12.39 9.22
CA ASP A 291 31.05 11.75 9.81
C ASP A 291 31.20 10.37 9.18
N TRP A 292 31.70 10.33 7.96
CA TRP A 292 31.69 9.13 7.14
C TRP A 292 32.48 7.96 7.75
N ASP A 293 33.66 8.18 8.28
CA ASP A 293 34.49 7.08 8.76
C ASP A 293 33.87 6.39 9.98
N ASN A 294 33.39 7.18 10.92
CA ASN A 294 32.67 6.66 12.08
C ASN A 294 31.36 6.00 11.67
N TYR A 295 30.57 6.68 10.81
CA TYR A 295 29.30 6.14 10.29
C TYR A 295 29.52 4.80 9.59
N PHE A 296 30.48 4.72 8.68
CA PHE A 296 30.75 3.51 7.89
C PHE A 296 31.25 2.37 8.74
N SER A 297 32.12 2.65 9.73
CA SER A 297 32.57 1.63 10.69
C SER A 297 31.39 1.05 11.47
N LEU A 298 30.54 1.91 12.00
CA LEU A 298 29.35 1.52 12.76
C LEU A 298 28.32 0.80 11.88
N PHE A 299 28.15 1.24 10.62
CA PHE A 299 27.28 0.56 9.66
C PHE A 299 27.76 -0.87 9.40
N LYS A 300 29.05 -1.09 9.18
CA LYS A 300 29.62 -2.43 8.92
C LYS A 300 29.30 -3.40 10.07
N GLU A 301 29.58 -2.99 11.30
CA GLU A 301 29.29 -3.79 12.49
C GLU A 301 27.78 -4.09 12.62
N SER A 302 26.95 -3.07 12.40
CA SER A 302 25.49 -3.17 12.52
C SER A 302 24.88 -4.02 11.42
N ALA A 303 25.33 -3.85 10.18
CA ALA A 303 24.87 -4.65 9.04
C ALA A 303 25.23 -6.14 9.24
N ASP A 304 26.42 -6.43 9.71
CA ASP A 304 26.83 -7.81 10.06
C ASP A 304 25.92 -8.41 11.12
N ASN A 305 25.63 -7.66 12.18
CA ASN A 305 24.75 -8.11 13.25
C ASN A 305 23.33 -8.40 12.71
N VAL A 306 22.75 -7.49 11.94
CA VAL A 306 21.41 -7.66 11.38
C VAL A 306 21.37 -8.82 10.39
N ILE A 307 22.29 -8.87 9.42
CA ILE A 307 22.31 -9.92 8.41
C ILE A 307 22.51 -11.29 9.06
N ASN A 308 23.42 -11.42 10.03
CA ASN A 308 23.60 -12.67 10.76
C ASN A 308 22.35 -13.15 11.49
N ARG A 309 21.53 -12.23 12.04
CA ARG A 309 20.22 -12.57 12.61
C ARG A 309 19.22 -13.01 11.53
N LEU A 310 19.22 -12.39 10.36
CA LEU A 310 18.37 -12.80 9.25
C LEU A 310 18.77 -14.19 8.71
N LEU A 311 20.05 -14.52 8.68
CA LEU A 311 20.58 -15.85 8.30
C LEU A 311 20.16 -16.98 9.25
N GLN A 312 19.72 -16.66 10.48
CA GLN A 312 19.11 -17.66 11.38
C GLN A 312 17.65 -17.98 10.98
N ILE A 313 17.07 -17.26 10.04
CA ILE A 313 15.66 -17.37 9.65
C ILE A 313 15.53 -17.90 8.22
N VAL A 314 16.36 -17.40 7.29
CA VAL A 314 16.37 -17.80 5.89
C VAL A 314 17.80 -18.06 5.40
N ASP A 315 17.93 -18.88 4.37
CA ASP A 315 19.21 -19.07 3.66
C ASP A 315 19.69 -17.76 3.03
N GLU A 316 21.01 -17.56 2.89
CA GLU A 316 21.59 -16.35 2.32
C GLU A 316 21.07 -16.03 0.92
N ARG A 317 20.82 -17.06 0.09
CA ARG A 317 20.23 -16.92 -1.25
C ARG A 317 18.77 -16.45 -1.25
N LYS A 318 18.09 -16.50 -0.10
CA LYS A 318 16.72 -15.99 0.09
C LYS A 318 16.69 -14.53 0.56
N ILE A 319 17.86 -13.94 0.84
CA ILE A 319 18.01 -12.50 1.05
C ILE A 319 18.29 -11.86 -0.30
N ILE A 320 17.53 -10.83 -0.64
CA ILE A 320 17.60 -10.12 -1.93
C ILE A 320 17.82 -8.64 -1.67
N LEU A 321 18.92 -8.10 -2.15
CA LEU A 321 19.24 -6.67 -2.07
C LEU A 321 18.68 -5.96 -3.30
N ILE A 322 17.82 -4.96 -3.09
CA ILE A 322 17.33 -4.09 -4.16
C ILE A 322 18.30 -2.92 -4.29
N SER A 323 19.11 -2.96 -5.33
CA SER A 323 20.10 -1.94 -5.66
C SER A 323 19.46 -0.85 -6.50
N SER A 324 19.25 0.31 -5.92
CA SER A 324 18.64 1.47 -6.58
C SER A 324 19.42 2.74 -6.30
N ARG A 325 19.11 3.85 -6.99
CA ARG A 325 19.75 5.16 -6.79
C ARG A 325 18.71 6.26 -6.93
N LEU A 326 18.89 7.35 -6.21
CA LEU A 326 18.06 8.54 -6.39
C LEU A 326 18.10 9.00 -7.83
N ALA A 327 16.93 9.32 -8.40
CA ALA A 327 16.82 9.86 -9.73
C ALA A 327 17.43 11.28 -9.79
N THR A 328 18.19 11.55 -10.83
CA THR A 328 18.76 12.89 -11.12
C THR A 328 17.82 13.74 -11.96
N GLU A 329 16.83 13.10 -12.59
CA GLU A 329 15.84 13.72 -13.46
C GLU A 329 14.41 13.32 -13.05
N PHE A 330 13.46 14.14 -13.43
CA PHE A 330 12.04 13.86 -13.25
C PHE A 330 11.20 14.27 -14.45
N LYS A 331 10.03 13.65 -14.61
CA LYS A 331 8.98 14.12 -15.52
C LYS A 331 8.03 15.05 -14.76
N ASP A 332 7.78 16.24 -15.31
CA ASP A 332 6.76 17.14 -14.80
C ASP A 332 5.35 16.73 -15.28
N ASN A 333 4.32 17.50 -14.88
CA ASN A 333 2.93 17.24 -15.24
C ASN A 333 2.65 17.32 -16.76
N ALA A 334 3.53 18.00 -17.53
CA ALA A 334 3.47 18.07 -18.99
C ALA A 334 4.27 16.93 -19.66
N GLY A 335 4.86 16.02 -18.88
CA GLY A 335 5.70 14.92 -19.38
C GLY A 335 7.12 15.34 -19.76
N LEU A 336 7.50 16.61 -19.55
CA LEU A 336 8.83 17.12 -19.88
C LEU A 336 9.86 16.67 -18.85
N ARG A 337 11.03 16.25 -19.33
CA ARG A 337 12.17 15.88 -18.48
C ARG A 337 12.87 17.13 -17.95
N LYS A 338 13.12 17.13 -16.65
CA LYS A 338 13.84 18.19 -15.93
C LYS A 338 14.81 17.57 -14.94
N SER A 339 15.90 18.28 -14.65
CA SER A 339 16.83 17.88 -13.59
C SER A 339 16.37 18.42 -12.23
N PHE A 340 16.69 17.69 -11.15
CA PHE A 340 16.51 18.21 -9.79
C PHE A 340 17.48 19.36 -9.50
N GLY A 341 17.04 20.37 -8.76
CA GLY A 341 17.89 21.52 -8.42
C GLY A 341 19.06 21.20 -7.45
N ASN A 342 19.00 20.05 -6.76
CA ASN A 342 19.98 19.62 -5.77
C ASN A 342 20.83 18.42 -6.25
N LEU A 343 21.24 18.45 -7.52
CA LEU A 343 21.97 17.35 -8.17
C LEU A 343 23.22 16.90 -7.41
N GLU A 344 24.02 17.85 -6.93
CA GLU A 344 25.25 17.56 -6.18
C GLU A 344 24.96 16.72 -4.93
N LYS A 345 23.91 17.08 -4.18
CA LYS A 345 23.50 16.30 -3.02
C LYS A 345 23.03 14.89 -3.44
N ILE A 346 22.22 14.78 -4.49
CA ILE A 346 21.73 13.47 -5.01
C ILE A 346 22.93 12.59 -5.40
N GLN A 347 23.92 13.13 -6.08
CA GLN A 347 25.11 12.38 -6.49
C GLN A 347 25.92 11.91 -5.29
N LYS A 348 26.12 12.79 -4.28
CA LYS A 348 26.80 12.44 -3.04
C LYS A 348 26.06 11.32 -2.29
N ASP A 349 24.75 11.42 -2.15
CA ASP A 349 23.91 10.42 -1.49
C ASP A 349 23.98 9.08 -2.25
N ASN A 350 23.99 9.09 -3.57
CA ASN A 350 24.15 7.89 -4.40
C ASN A 350 25.53 7.22 -4.23
N ILE A 351 26.61 8.01 -4.08
CA ILE A 351 27.96 7.48 -3.82
C ILE A 351 28.01 6.80 -2.45
N ILE A 352 27.39 7.40 -1.43
CA ILE A 352 27.27 6.79 -0.10
C ILE A 352 26.55 5.46 -0.22
N TRP A 353 25.43 5.43 -0.92
CA TRP A 353 24.62 4.21 -1.13
C TRP A 353 25.44 3.10 -1.83
N ASP A 354 26.22 3.46 -2.89
CA ASP A 354 27.11 2.51 -3.57
C ASP A 354 28.12 1.87 -2.61
N ARG A 355 28.71 2.66 -1.72
CA ARG A 355 29.69 2.17 -0.75
C ARG A 355 29.10 1.20 0.27
N LEU A 356 27.88 1.50 0.76
CA LEU A 356 27.18 0.62 1.70
C LEU A 356 26.80 -0.71 1.04
N GLU A 357 26.26 -0.68 -0.17
CA GLU A 357 25.92 -1.90 -0.94
C GLU A 357 27.16 -2.73 -1.26
N SER A 358 28.24 -2.08 -1.69
CA SER A 358 29.50 -2.77 -2.01
C SER A 358 30.05 -3.55 -0.83
N TYR A 359 29.95 -3.01 0.39
CA TYR A 359 30.36 -3.74 1.59
C TYR A 359 29.53 -5.02 1.75
N ILE A 360 28.20 -4.94 1.70
CA ILE A 360 27.31 -6.09 1.89
C ILE A 360 27.59 -7.15 0.82
N LEU A 361 27.60 -6.76 -0.45
CA LEU A 361 27.78 -7.70 -1.58
C LEU A 361 29.16 -8.34 -1.65
N THR A 362 30.19 -7.65 -1.14
CA THR A 362 31.52 -8.21 -1.05
C THR A 362 31.62 -9.26 0.05
N LYS A 363 30.97 -9.02 1.17
CA LYS A 363 31.02 -9.89 2.35
C LYS A 363 30.07 -11.08 2.26
N TYR A 364 28.85 -10.84 1.82
CA TYR A 364 27.76 -11.82 1.74
C TYR A 364 27.49 -12.20 0.28
N ARG A 365 28.32 -13.09 -0.27
CA ARG A 365 28.31 -13.44 -1.71
C ARG A 365 27.09 -14.25 -2.15
N GLY A 366 26.36 -14.85 -1.22
CA GLY A 366 25.13 -15.58 -1.48
C GLY A 366 23.90 -14.67 -1.56
N ILE A 367 23.96 -13.43 -1.07
CA ILE A 367 22.87 -12.45 -1.20
C ILE A 367 22.65 -12.15 -2.68
N ARG A 368 21.42 -12.33 -3.15
CA ARG A 368 21.05 -12.02 -4.53
C ARG A 368 20.73 -10.54 -4.69
N ILE A 369 20.81 -10.06 -5.92
CA ILE A 369 20.62 -8.64 -6.23
C ILE A 369 19.54 -8.45 -7.28
N ILE A 370 18.64 -7.51 -7.01
CA ILE A 370 17.79 -6.89 -8.03
C ILE A 370 18.45 -5.57 -8.39
N ASP A 371 19.20 -5.57 -9.52
CA ASP A 371 19.98 -4.42 -9.95
C ASP A 371 19.13 -3.46 -10.81
N MET A 372 18.51 -2.49 -10.13
CA MET A 372 17.71 -1.45 -10.78
C MET A 372 18.57 -0.32 -11.37
N LYS A 373 19.89 -0.31 -11.15
CA LYS A 373 20.84 0.66 -11.72
C LYS A 373 21.09 0.44 -13.20
N ARG A 374 20.77 -0.75 -13.73
CA ARG A 374 20.94 -1.09 -15.15
C ARG A 374 20.18 -0.16 -16.09
N LYS A 375 19.13 0.50 -15.58
CA LYS A 375 18.34 1.49 -16.31
C LYS A 375 18.40 2.82 -15.58
N LYS A 376 18.38 3.92 -16.36
CA LYS A 376 18.22 5.26 -15.80
C LYS A 376 16.75 5.51 -15.51
N TRP A 377 16.35 5.33 -14.26
CA TRP A 377 14.99 5.63 -13.81
C TRP A 377 14.79 7.10 -13.57
N ILE A 378 13.62 7.58 -13.90
CA ILE A 378 13.21 8.98 -13.80
C ILE A 378 12.13 9.10 -12.73
N ALA A 379 12.25 10.09 -11.86
CA ALA A 379 11.19 10.41 -10.92
C ALA A 379 9.96 10.98 -11.66
N GLN A 380 8.79 10.83 -11.10
CA GLN A 380 7.55 11.32 -11.67
C GLN A 380 6.85 12.26 -10.70
N LYS A 381 6.51 13.47 -11.15
CA LYS A 381 5.87 14.47 -10.30
C LYS A 381 4.50 14.04 -9.78
N GLU A 382 3.77 13.28 -10.61
CA GLU A 382 2.45 12.73 -10.29
C GLU A 382 2.50 11.38 -9.58
N ASN A 383 3.65 10.99 -9.00
CA ASN A 383 3.74 9.74 -8.26
C ASN A 383 2.76 9.78 -7.06
N PRO A 384 1.96 8.73 -6.82
CA PRO A 384 0.99 8.68 -5.71
C PRO A 384 1.60 8.82 -4.31
N LEU A 385 2.93 8.72 -4.18
CA LEU A 385 3.66 8.94 -2.93
C LEU A 385 4.09 10.40 -2.73
N GLY A 386 3.82 11.27 -3.71
CA GLY A 386 4.32 12.63 -3.76
C GLY A 386 5.62 12.77 -4.56
N PHE A 387 6.08 14.00 -4.74
CA PHE A 387 7.26 14.30 -5.55
C PHE A 387 8.56 14.15 -4.75
N SER A 388 9.45 13.26 -5.23
CA SER A 388 10.77 13.02 -4.63
C SER A 388 11.70 12.36 -5.65
N SER A 389 13.02 12.52 -5.49
CA SER A 389 14.04 11.79 -6.27
C SER A 389 14.03 10.28 -6.06
N SER A 390 13.33 9.78 -5.05
CA SER A 390 13.12 8.34 -4.79
C SER A 390 11.76 7.81 -5.27
N HIS A 391 10.91 8.65 -5.87
CA HIS A 391 9.58 8.28 -6.33
C HIS A 391 9.54 8.23 -7.85
N TYR A 392 9.85 7.05 -8.39
CA TYR A 392 10.02 6.82 -9.82
C TYR A 392 8.71 6.70 -10.59
N GLU A 393 8.83 6.67 -11.90
CA GLU A 393 7.76 6.26 -12.81
C GLU A 393 7.33 4.81 -12.55
N SER A 394 6.09 4.49 -12.94
CA SER A 394 5.43 3.19 -12.72
C SER A 394 6.29 2.00 -13.17
N GLY A 395 6.99 2.13 -14.30
CA GLY A 395 7.85 1.08 -14.85
C GLY A 395 8.92 0.55 -13.90
N TYR A 396 9.42 1.38 -12.98
CA TYR A 396 10.39 0.95 -11.98
C TYR A 396 9.85 -0.19 -11.11
N TYR A 397 8.65 -0.04 -10.59
CA TYR A 397 8.05 -1.01 -9.67
C TYR A 397 7.70 -2.32 -10.38
N ASN A 398 7.24 -2.21 -11.65
CA ASN A 398 6.95 -3.37 -12.48
C ASN A 398 8.23 -4.15 -12.82
N ASP A 399 9.31 -3.46 -13.22
CA ASP A 399 10.58 -4.10 -13.53
C ASP A 399 11.19 -4.77 -12.28
N CYS A 400 11.08 -4.12 -11.11
CA CYS A 400 11.56 -4.70 -9.87
C CYS A 400 10.81 -5.98 -9.49
N LEU A 401 9.48 -6.02 -9.68
CA LEU A 401 8.69 -7.25 -9.49
C LEU A 401 9.07 -8.33 -10.51
N ASN A 402 9.32 -7.96 -11.76
CA ASN A 402 9.75 -8.90 -12.81
C ASN A 402 11.11 -9.53 -12.50
N GLU A 403 12.06 -8.75 -11.97
CA GLU A 403 13.36 -9.31 -11.52
C GLU A 403 13.16 -10.24 -10.30
N LEU A 404 12.29 -9.90 -9.35
CA LEU A 404 11.93 -10.79 -8.27
C LEU A 404 11.32 -12.09 -8.79
N ASN A 405 10.41 -12.01 -9.76
CA ASN A 405 9.79 -13.19 -10.39
C ASN A 405 10.85 -14.12 -11.01
N LYS A 406 11.88 -13.58 -11.67
CA LYS A 406 12.99 -14.39 -12.24
C LYS A 406 13.72 -15.14 -11.14
N ILE A 407 14.10 -14.44 -10.07
CA ILE A 407 14.81 -15.05 -8.92
C ILE A 407 13.99 -16.19 -8.32
N VAL A 408 12.70 -15.98 -8.13
CA VAL A 408 11.79 -16.97 -7.55
C VAL A 408 11.59 -18.17 -8.48
N LEU A 409 11.42 -17.92 -9.78
CA LEU A 409 11.26 -18.99 -10.78
C LEU A 409 12.53 -19.84 -10.90
N GLU A 410 13.72 -19.23 -10.88
CA GLU A 410 15.00 -19.96 -10.83
C GLU A 410 15.08 -20.90 -9.63
N ASP A 411 14.65 -20.45 -8.46
CA ASP A 411 14.63 -21.30 -7.26
C ASP A 411 13.61 -22.45 -7.38
N ILE A 412 12.43 -22.21 -7.93
CA ILE A 412 11.40 -23.25 -8.12
C ILE A 412 11.90 -24.31 -9.12
N ILE A 413 12.55 -23.90 -10.21
CA ILE A 413 13.10 -24.82 -11.21
C ILE A 413 14.25 -25.65 -10.65
N ASN A 414 15.12 -25.06 -9.83
CA ASN A 414 16.28 -25.73 -9.24
C ASN A 414 15.90 -26.65 -8.05
N LEU A 415 14.68 -26.59 -7.54
CA LEU A 415 14.15 -27.48 -6.50
C LEU A 415 13.50 -28.75 -7.08
N ASN A 416 13.19 -28.78 -8.39
CA ASN A 416 12.66 -29.93 -9.13
C ASN A 416 13.76 -30.60 -9.92
#